data_c4babdf4fd81361d143ef369db213f40
#
_entry.id   c4babdf4fd81361d143ef369db213f40
#
_cell.length_a   1.000
_cell.length_b   1.000
_cell.length_c   1.000
_cell.angle_alpha   90.00
_cell.angle_beta   90.00
_cell.angle_gamma   90.00
#
_symmetry.space_group_name_H-M   'P 1'
#
loop_
_entity.id
_entity.type
_entity.pdbx_description
1 polymer ?
#
loop_
_entity_poly.entity_id
_entity_poly.type
_entity_poly.pdbx_seq_one_letter_code
_entity_poly.pdbx_strand_id
1 'polypeptide(L)'
;MIEPCNLYECQIGNSSFIGPFVEIQSKAIIGDNCRVQSHCFICSNVTIGNNCFIGHGVTFTNDLFKEGSPSKEEKDWLPTIIENNVSIGSGSTILPVKITEGCVLGAGSVVTKDLEIRGIYAGNPAKLIRKL
;
A
#
# COMPACT_ATOMS: atom_id res chain seq x y z
N MET A 1 -11.22 5.80 -13.21
CA MET A 1 -10.98 4.33 -13.14
C MET A 1 -10.92 3.76 -14.54
N ILE A 2 -9.95 2.90 -14.77
CA ILE A 2 -9.81 2.20 -16.05
C ILE A 2 -10.08 0.71 -15.84
N GLU A 3 -11.11 0.20 -16.49
CA GLU A 3 -11.49 -1.22 -16.37
C GLU A 3 -10.60 -2.11 -17.25
N PRO A 4 -10.50 -3.42 -16.92
CA PRO A 4 -11.20 -4.08 -15.83
C PRO A 4 -10.51 -3.88 -14.47
N CYS A 5 -11.30 -3.68 -13.42
CA CYS A 5 -10.84 -3.59 -12.03
C CYS A 5 -11.79 -4.43 -11.16
N ASN A 6 -11.28 -4.89 -10.04
CA ASN A 6 -12.10 -5.58 -9.04
C ASN A 6 -12.09 -4.77 -7.74
N LEU A 7 -13.10 -3.93 -7.58
CA LEU A 7 -13.24 -3.04 -6.43
C LEU A 7 -14.50 -3.41 -5.68
N TYR A 8 -14.38 -3.79 -4.40
CA TYR A 8 -15.56 -4.13 -3.63
C TYR A 8 -15.45 -3.67 -2.17
N GLU A 9 -16.53 -3.07 -1.70
CA GLU A 9 -16.70 -2.66 -0.30
C GLU A 9 -15.54 -1.79 0.22
N CYS A 10 -14.92 -1.02 -0.67
CA CYS A 10 -13.84 -0.10 -0.37
C CYS A 10 -14.32 1.34 -0.56
N GLN A 11 -13.54 2.29 -0.06
CA GLN A 11 -13.79 3.71 -0.25
C GLN A 11 -12.66 4.31 -1.08
N ILE A 12 -13.01 5.10 -2.08
CA ILE A 12 -12.04 5.76 -2.95
C ILE A 12 -12.40 7.25 -2.98
N GLY A 13 -11.45 8.08 -2.60
CA GLY A 13 -11.64 9.52 -2.53
C GLY A 13 -11.78 10.21 -3.88
N ASN A 14 -11.96 11.52 -3.82
CA ASN A 14 -12.19 12.33 -5.01
C ASN A 14 -10.92 12.47 -5.85
N SER A 15 -11.10 12.48 -7.17
CA SER A 15 -10.01 12.72 -8.13
C SER A 15 -8.87 11.70 -8.05
N SER A 16 -9.12 10.53 -7.49
CA SER A 16 -8.14 9.45 -7.47
C SER A 16 -8.24 8.61 -8.73
N PHE A 17 -7.09 8.26 -9.28
CA PHE A 17 -6.97 7.42 -10.46
C PHE A 17 -6.74 5.98 -10.06
N ILE A 18 -7.53 5.06 -10.61
CA ILE A 18 -7.36 3.61 -10.43
C ILE A 18 -7.11 3.01 -11.81
N GLY A 19 -5.93 2.46 -11.99
CA GLY A 19 -5.52 1.83 -13.25
C GLY A 19 -6.17 0.48 -13.49
N PRO A 20 -5.97 -0.10 -14.68
CA PRO A 20 -6.57 -1.38 -15.03
C PRO A 20 -5.95 -2.53 -14.23
N PHE A 21 -6.70 -3.61 -14.05
CA PHE A 21 -6.27 -4.83 -13.36
C PHE A 21 -5.90 -4.61 -11.89
N VAL A 22 -6.45 -3.57 -11.27
CA VAL A 22 -6.30 -3.31 -9.83
C VAL A 22 -7.38 -4.09 -9.07
N GLU A 23 -6.99 -4.70 -7.96
CA GLU A 23 -7.95 -5.24 -7.00
C GLU A 23 -7.83 -4.47 -5.69
N ILE A 24 -8.97 -3.98 -5.18
CA ILE A 24 -9.06 -3.32 -3.88
C ILE A 24 -10.16 -4.01 -3.10
N GLN A 25 -9.80 -4.56 -1.94
CA GLN A 25 -10.70 -5.38 -1.14
C GLN A 25 -11.48 -4.57 -0.12
N SER A 26 -12.41 -5.26 0.54
CA SER A 26 -13.31 -4.65 1.53
C SER A 26 -12.55 -3.94 2.64
N LYS A 27 -13.10 -2.84 3.15
CA LYS A 27 -12.53 -2.03 4.24
C LYS A 27 -11.24 -1.28 3.90
N ALA A 28 -10.77 -1.37 2.66
CA ALA A 28 -9.67 -0.53 2.21
C ALA A 28 -10.16 0.90 1.97
N ILE A 29 -9.32 1.88 2.28
CA ILE A 29 -9.65 3.30 2.10
C ILE A 29 -8.52 3.95 1.32
N ILE A 30 -8.88 4.57 0.19
CA ILE A 30 -7.96 5.35 -0.65
C ILE A 30 -8.39 6.81 -0.52
N GLY A 31 -7.48 7.70 -0.18
CA GLY A 31 -7.77 9.13 -0.05
C GLY A 31 -8.00 9.84 -1.38
N ASP A 32 -7.90 11.17 -1.33
CA ASP A 32 -8.11 12.03 -2.50
C ASP A 32 -6.83 12.20 -3.30
N ASN A 33 -6.98 12.43 -4.60
CA ASN A 33 -5.87 12.74 -5.51
C ASN A 33 -4.75 11.71 -5.53
N CYS A 34 -5.11 10.45 -5.31
CA CYS A 34 -4.17 9.34 -5.37
C CYS A 34 -4.07 8.78 -6.79
N ARG A 35 -2.96 8.14 -7.09
CA ARG A 35 -2.81 7.38 -8.32
C ARG A 35 -2.42 5.95 -7.95
N VAL A 36 -3.31 5.02 -8.24
CA VAL A 36 -3.05 3.59 -8.07
C VAL A 36 -2.86 3.01 -9.46
N GLN A 37 -1.64 2.65 -9.78
CA GLN A 37 -1.29 2.20 -11.12
C GLN A 37 -1.73 0.75 -11.36
N SER A 38 -1.60 0.29 -12.60
CA SER A 38 -2.10 -1.02 -13.00
C SER A 38 -1.51 -2.17 -12.18
N HIS A 39 -2.28 -3.24 -12.05
CA HIS A 39 -1.86 -4.50 -11.43
C HIS A 39 -1.54 -4.41 -9.94
N CYS A 40 -2.02 -3.37 -9.25
CA CYS A 40 -1.87 -3.30 -7.80
C CYS A 40 -2.87 -4.22 -7.10
N PHE A 41 -2.43 -4.79 -5.98
CA PHE A 41 -3.31 -5.51 -5.08
C PHE A 41 -3.33 -4.79 -3.72
N ILE A 42 -4.49 -4.28 -3.35
CA ILE A 42 -4.70 -3.59 -2.07
C ILE A 42 -5.67 -4.41 -1.25
N CYS A 43 -5.14 -5.08 -0.24
CA CYS A 43 -5.93 -5.99 0.59
C CYS A 43 -6.79 -5.24 1.61
N SER A 44 -7.63 -5.99 2.31
CA SER A 44 -8.47 -5.44 3.36
C SER A 44 -7.65 -4.77 4.46
N ASN A 45 -8.22 -3.73 5.06
CA ASN A 45 -7.66 -2.96 6.16
C ASN A 45 -6.47 -2.07 5.79
N VAL A 46 -6.25 -1.80 4.52
CA VAL A 46 -5.26 -0.82 4.08
C VAL A 46 -5.89 0.56 4.02
N THR A 47 -5.26 1.54 4.65
CA THR A 47 -5.66 2.96 4.55
C THR A 47 -4.54 3.73 3.89
N ILE A 48 -4.84 4.38 2.77
CA ILE A 48 -3.91 5.23 2.02
C ILE A 48 -4.41 6.66 2.10
N GLY A 49 -3.56 7.57 2.57
CA GLY A 49 -3.89 8.98 2.70
C GLY A 49 -4.04 9.69 1.36
N ASN A 50 -3.97 11.02 1.40
CA ASN A 50 -4.15 11.85 0.21
C ASN A 50 -2.85 12.03 -0.57
N ASN A 51 -2.97 12.29 -1.86
CA ASN A 51 -1.86 12.63 -2.75
C ASN A 51 -0.76 11.55 -2.79
N CYS A 52 -1.15 10.30 -2.66
CA CYS A 52 -0.22 9.18 -2.71
C CYS A 52 -0.08 8.63 -4.14
N PHE A 53 1.10 8.15 -4.45
CA PHE A 53 1.38 7.44 -5.69
C PHE A 53 1.71 5.99 -5.38
N ILE A 54 0.95 5.07 -5.94
CA ILE A 54 1.16 3.63 -5.78
C ILE A 54 1.54 3.07 -7.15
N GLY A 55 2.79 2.70 -7.30
CA GLY A 55 3.35 2.25 -8.58
C GLY A 55 2.74 0.96 -9.10
N HIS A 56 3.09 0.59 -10.32
CA HIS A 56 2.55 -0.60 -10.96
C HIS A 56 2.91 -1.87 -10.18
N GLY A 57 1.95 -2.76 -10.01
CA GLY A 57 2.19 -4.07 -9.40
C GLY A 57 2.57 -4.04 -7.93
N VAL A 58 2.29 -2.96 -7.21
CA VAL A 58 2.50 -2.93 -5.76
C VAL A 58 1.51 -3.85 -5.08
N THR A 59 2.00 -4.64 -4.14
CA THR A 59 1.20 -5.61 -3.40
C THR A 59 1.21 -5.30 -1.91
N PHE A 60 0.04 -5.17 -1.32
CA PHE A 60 -0.13 -5.04 0.13
C PHE A 60 -0.52 -6.40 0.70
N THR A 61 -0.05 -6.69 1.91
CA THR A 61 -0.41 -7.92 2.63
C THR A 61 -0.93 -7.57 4.02
N ASN A 62 -1.78 -8.42 4.58
CA ASN A 62 -2.38 -8.17 5.90
C ASN A 62 -2.24 -9.34 6.87
N ASP A 63 -1.48 -10.37 6.51
CA ASP A 63 -1.32 -11.56 7.33
C ASP A 63 0.17 -11.87 7.49
N LEU A 64 0.63 -11.96 8.73
CA LEU A 64 2.02 -12.25 9.05
C LEU A 64 2.30 -13.73 9.32
N PHE A 65 1.30 -14.59 9.10
CA PHE A 65 1.45 -16.04 9.31
C PHE A 65 1.99 -16.39 10.70
N LYS A 66 1.44 -15.74 11.73
CA LYS A 66 1.94 -15.89 13.11
C LYS A 66 2.02 -17.33 13.60
N GLU A 67 1.11 -18.17 13.12
CA GLU A 67 1.05 -19.59 13.48
C GLU A 67 1.71 -20.49 12.43
N GLY A 68 2.51 -19.91 11.53
CA GLY A 68 3.18 -20.67 10.47
C GLY A 68 2.28 -20.98 9.27
N SER A 69 1.08 -20.41 9.22
CA SER A 69 0.12 -20.60 8.14
C SER A 69 -0.81 -19.39 8.07
N PRO A 70 -1.60 -19.24 7.01
CA PRO A 70 -2.55 -18.13 6.91
C PRO A 70 -3.51 -18.09 8.10
N SER A 71 -3.82 -16.91 8.58
CA SER A 71 -4.77 -16.70 9.67
C SER A 71 -6.15 -17.20 9.25
N LYS A 72 -6.82 -17.88 10.20
CA LYS A 72 -8.12 -18.50 9.91
C LYS A 72 -9.28 -17.51 9.97
N GLU A 73 -9.08 -16.37 10.62
CA GLU A 73 -10.14 -15.39 10.84
C GLU A 73 -9.69 -14.00 10.41
N GLU A 74 -10.61 -13.24 9.81
CA GLU A 74 -10.35 -11.87 9.35
C GLU A 74 -9.91 -10.94 10.49
N LYS A 75 -10.35 -11.18 11.70
CA LYS A 75 -9.98 -10.36 12.87
C LYS A 75 -8.48 -10.38 13.13
N ASP A 76 -7.77 -11.38 12.63
CA ASP A 76 -6.33 -11.51 12.82
C ASP A 76 -5.52 -10.83 11.71
N TRP A 77 -6.20 -10.29 10.70
CA TRP A 77 -5.55 -9.51 9.66
C TRP A 77 -5.19 -8.12 10.21
N LEU A 78 -3.97 -7.69 9.92
CA LEU A 78 -3.41 -6.46 10.48
C LEU A 78 -3.55 -5.29 9.50
N PRO A 79 -3.74 -4.07 10.01
CA PRO A 79 -3.90 -2.89 9.16
C PRO A 79 -2.56 -2.39 8.62
N THR A 80 -2.63 -1.74 7.46
CA THR A 80 -1.54 -0.94 6.92
C THR A 80 -1.99 0.50 6.83
N ILE A 81 -1.15 1.43 7.24
CA ILE A 81 -1.45 2.86 7.18
C ILE A 81 -0.36 3.56 6.37
N ILE A 82 -0.76 4.12 5.24
CA ILE A 82 0.10 4.95 4.41
C ILE A 82 -0.37 6.39 4.60
N GLU A 83 0.47 7.25 5.15
CA GLU A 83 0.11 8.64 5.38
C GLU A 83 0.15 9.43 4.08
N ASN A 84 -0.13 10.75 4.15
CA ASN A 84 -0.24 11.57 2.95
C ASN A 84 1.09 11.71 2.19
N ASN A 85 1.00 11.97 0.90
CA ASN A 85 2.16 12.32 0.07
C ASN A 85 3.25 11.24 0.01
N VAL A 86 2.87 9.97 0.12
CA VAL A 86 3.80 8.84 0.01
C VAL A 86 3.83 8.36 -1.43
N SER A 87 5.03 8.07 -1.92
CA SER A 87 5.23 7.50 -3.25
C SER A 87 5.88 6.12 -3.13
N ILE A 88 5.23 5.11 -3.68
CA ILE A 88 5.69 3.73 -3.62
C ILE A 88 6.05 3.26 -5.03
N GLY A 89 7.31 2.89 -5.22
CA GLY A 89 7.81 2.43 -6.51
C GLY A 89 7.22 1.10 -6.95
N SER A 90 7.22 0.88 -8.26
CA SER A 90 6.62 -0.31 -8.87
C SER A 90 7.20 -1.61 -8.32
N GLY A 91 6.34 -2.62 -8.20
CA GLY A 91 6.75 -3.95 -7.77
C GLY A 91 7.11 -4.08 -6.30
N SER A 92 6.84 -3.05 -5.49
CA SER A 92 7.09 -3.12 -4.05
C SER A 92 6.06 -3.99 -3.34
N THR A 93 6.47 -4.57 -2.22
CA THR A 93 5.58 -5.35 -1.34
C THR A 93 5.54 -4.69 0.03
N ILE A 94 4.35 -4.41 0.51
CA ILE A 94 4.13 -3.68 1.76
C ILE A 94 3.45 -4.61 2.76
N LEU A 95 4.14 -4.94 3.82
CA LEU A 95 3.60 -5.70 4.94
C LEU A 95 2.73 -4.76 5.80
N PRO A 96 1.94 -5.30 6.76
CA PRO A 96 1.14 -4.45 7.64
C PRO A 96 2.03 -3.56 8.50
N VAL A 97 2.24 -2.34 8.03
CA VAL A 97 3.12 -1.35 8.63
C VAL A 97 2.50 0.04 8.51
N LYS A 98 3.09 1.01 9.20
CA LYS A 98 2.79 2.43 9.03
C LYS A 98 3.94 3.11 8.31
N ILE A 99 3.62 3.83 7.24
CA ILE A 99 4.59 4.62 6.49
C ILE A 99 4.26 6.10 6.68
N THR A 100 5.18 6.85 7.26
CA THR A 100 4.98 8.26 7.57
C THR A 100 4.89 9.13 6.32
N GLU A 101 4.29 10.30 6.49
CA GLU A 101 4.05 11.26 5.42
C GLU A 101 5.32 11.59 4.64
N GLY A 102 5.17 11.66 3.33
CA GLY A 102 6.22 12.13 2.43
C GLY A 102 7.32 11.13 2.14
N CYS A 103 7.22 9.88 2.60
CA CYS A 103 8.21 8.85 2.27
C CYS A 103 8.18 8.46 0.80
N VAL A 104 9.33 8.05 0.30
CA VAL A 104 9.50 7.50 -1.04
C VAL A 104 10.10 6.10 -0.93
N LEU A 105 9.48 5.14 -1.59
CA LEU A 105 9.96 3.75 -1.68
C LEU A 105 10.47 3.51 -3.10
N GLY A 106 11.72 3.08 -3.22
CA GLY A 106 12.27 2.66 -4.51
C GLY A 106 11.56 1.44 -5.05
N ALA A 107 11.60 1.25 -6.36
CA ALA A 107 10.97 0.10 -7.01
C ALA A 107 11.50 -1.22 -6.43
N GLY A 108 10.61 -2.20 -6.31
CA GLY A 108 10.97 -3.53 -5.82
C GLY A 108 11.30 -3.61 -4.33
N SER A 109 10.95 -2.59 -3.55
CA SER A 109 11.20 -2.60 -2.11
C SER A 109 10.27 -3.55 -1.38
N VAL A 110 10.76 -4.11 -0.27
CA VAL A 110 9.90 -4.90 0.64
C VAL A 110 9.92 -4.22 2.00
N VAL A 111 8.80 -3.62 2.38
CA VAL A 111 8.68 -2.86 3.63
C VAL A 111 8.17 -3.80 4.71
N THR A 112 9.02 -4.10 5.68
CA THR A 112 8.73 -5.06 6.75
C THR A 112 8.52 -4.42 8.12
N LYS A 113 8.83 -3.14 8.26
CA LYS A 113 8.75 -2.40 9.52
C LYS A 113 8.16 -1.02 9.28
N ASP A 114 7.62 -0.41 10.32
CA ASP A 114 7.17 0.98 10.26
C ASP A 114 8.29 1.90 9.80
N LEU A 115 7.96 2.82 8.92
CA LEU A 115 8.89 3.86 8.46
C LEU A 115 8.50 5.17 9.14
N GLU A 116 9.23 5.53 10.18
CA GLU A 116 8.89 6.68 11.05
C GLU A 116 9.59 7.96 10.64
N ILE A 117 10.65 7.87 9.86
CA ILE A 117 11.43 9.01 9.41
C ILE A 117 11.08 9.28 7.95
N ARG A 118 10.70 10.52 7.64
CA ARG A 118 10.49 10.92 6.26
C ARG A 118 11.78 10.81 5.47
N GLY A 119 11.78 10.02 4.41
CA GLY A 119 12.99 9.77 3.64
C GLY A 119 12.74 8.89 2.44
N ILE A 120 13.83 8.58 1.75
CA ILE A 120 13.87 7.64 0.65
C ILE A 120 14.37 6.31 1.18
N TYR A 121 13.60 5.27 0.94
CA TYR A 121 13.92 3.90 1.38
C TYR A 121 13.97 3.00 0.16
N ALA A 122 14.76 1.94 0.22
CA ALA A 122 14.80 0.93 -0.84
C ALA A 122 15.37 -0.39 -0.31
N GLY A 123 15.12 -1.45 -1.04
CA GLY A 123 15.69 -2.76 -0.80
C GLY A 123 14.75 -3.75 -0.12
N ASN A 124 15.29 -4.93 0.16
CA ASN A 124 14.57 -6.00 0.85
C ASN A 124 15.46 -6.55 1.99
N PRO A 125 15.16 -6.25 3.27
CA PRO A 125 14.14 -5.31 3.71
C PRO A 125 14.49 -3.87 3.35
N ALA A 126 13.47 -3.04 3.18
CA ALA A 126 13.68 -1.63 2.84
C ALA A 126 14.43 -0.90 3.95
N LYS A 127 15.43 -0.13 3.58
CA LYS A 127 16.27 0.64 4.50
C LYS A 127 16.38 2.08 4.06
N LEU A 128 16.55 2.99 5.02
CA LEU A 128 16.70 4.41 4.75
C LEU A 128 17.95 4.66 3.91
N ILE A 129 17.78 5.31 2.76
CA ILE A 129 18.86 5.75 1.88
C ILE A 129 19.28 7.16 2.27
N ARG A 130 18.30 8.07 2.40
CA ARG A 130 18.52 9.42 2.89
C ARG A 130 17.23 10.04 3.41
N LYS A 131 17.39 10.97 4.33
CA LYS A 131 16.26 11.74 4.86
C LYS A 131 15.81 12.79 3.84
N LEU A 132 14.56 13.12 3.89
CA LEU A 132 13.96 14.20 3.10
C LEU A 132 13.52 15.38 3.97
#